data_59a07afe49ecfe81e386fc0b66673cf5
#
_entry.id   59a07afe49ecfe81e386fc0b66673cf5
#
_cell.length_a   1.000
_cell.length_b   1.000
_cell.length_c   1.000
_cell.angle_alpha   90.00
_cell.angle_beta   90.00
_cell.angle_gamma   90.00
#
_symmetry.space_group_name_H-M   'P 1'
#
loop_
_entity.id
_entity.type
_entity.pdbx_description
1 polymer ?
#
loop_
_entity_poly.entity_id
_entity_poly.type
_entity_poly.pdbx_seq_one_letter_code
_entity_poly.pdbx_strand_id
1 'polypeptide(L)'
;MSEVLIKARNLGVVRNGRHILQRADLTLESGKIVTLIGPNGAGKTTLVRAVLGLIKVDEGEIIKAPDLRIGYMPQKLHIDASLPLTVARFLALGGKARVDLAEILELTGIDKLINMPMQSLSGGETQRVLLARALLRDPHLLVLDEPVQGVDVTGQSALYALINEIRKRRQCGVLLVSHDLHLVMATTDTVICLNQHVCCEGHPEQVTNDPAYLALFGEVLGATNPPQVAIYTHHHDHQHDAHGNVIKTKPGAHVHTSSCGHDHHA
;
A
#
# COMPACT_ATOMS: atom_id res chain seq x y z
N MET A 1 20.89 8.12 3.87
CA MET A 1 20.67 6.69 3.57
C MET A 1 19.47 6.25 4.38
N SER A 2 18.50 5.56 3.77
CA SER A 2 17.38 4.98 4.49
C SER A 2 17.86 3.87 5.42
N GLU A 3 17.33 3.81 6.62
CA GLU A 3 17.65 2.77 7.61
C GLU A 3 16.88 1.49 7.29
N VAL A 4 17.56 0.34 7.29
CA VAL A 4 16.91 -0.97 7.12
C VAL A 4 16.18 -1.34 8.41
N LEU A 5 14.86 -1.46 8.32
CA LEU A 5 13.97 -1.81 9.44
C LEU A 5 13.80 -3.32 9.60
N ILE A 6 13.62 -4.01 8.46
CA ILE A 6 13.53 -5.48 8.42
C ILE A 6 14.25 -5.98 7.18
N LYS A 7 15.02 -7.07 7.38
CA LYS A 7 15.61 -7.85 6.31
C LYS A 7 15.27 -9.32 6.49
N ALA A 8 14.50 -9.86 5.56
CA ALA A 8 14.14 -11.26 5.48
C ALA A 8 14.93 -11.93 4.36
N ARG A 9 15.48 -13.12 4.61
CA ARG A 9 16.31 -13.86 3.66
C ARG A 9 15.87 -15.30 3.56
N ASN A 10 15.71 -15.78 2.33
CA ASN A 10 15.39 -17.17 2.01
C ASN A 10 14.23 -17.75 2.83
N LEU A 11 13.17 -16.95 3.07
CA LEU A 11 12.06 -17.39 3.91
C LEU A 11 11.31 -18.55 3.26
N GLY A 12 11.21 -19.66 4.00
CA GLY A 12 10.37 -20.80 3.67
C GLY A 12 9.33 -21.03 4.75
N VAL A 13 8.09 -21.30 4.31
CA VAL A 13 6.98 -21.67 5.20
C VAL A 13 6.23 -22.84 4.62
N VAL A 14 6.13 -23.93 5.39
CA VAL A 14 5.42 -25.16 5.03
C VAL A 14 4.20 -25.31 5.96
N ARG A 15 3.04 -25.64 5.38
CA ARG A 15 1.82 -25.95 6.14
C ARG A 15 1.14 -27.15 5.53
N ASN A 16 0.85 -28.15 6.36
CA ASN A 16 0.23 -29.42 5.93
C ASN A 16 0.96 -30.07 4.75
N GLY A 17 2.31 -30.08 4.77
CA GLY A 17 3.16 -30.66 3.73
C GLY A 17 3.21 -29.85 2.42
N ARG A 18 2.60 -28.65 2.36
CA ARG A 18 2.65 -27.75 1.21
C ARG A 18 3.52 -26.53 1.49
N HIS A 19 4.38 -26.20 0.56
CA HIS A 19 5.12 -24.95 0.60
C HIS A 19 4.16 -23.77 0.34
N ILE A 20 4.06 -22.86 1.30
CA ILE A 20 3.30 -21.62 1.16
C ILE A 20 4.23 -20.49 0.74
N LEU A 21 5.48 -20.51 1.25
CA LEU A 21 6.56 -19.62 0.82
C LEU A 21 7.81 -20.45 0.56
N GLN A 22 8.55 -20.06 -0.49
CA GLN A 22 9.80 -20.68 -0.90
C GLN A 22 10.82 -19.59 -1.20
N ARG A 23 11.93 -19.55 -0.45
CA ARG A 23 13.05 -18.63 -0.67
C ARG A 23 12.63 -17.19 -0.92
N ALA A 24 11.66 -16.70 -0.12
CA ALA A 24 11.20 -15.33 -0.27
C ALA A 24 12.16 -14.37 0.43
N ASP A 25 12.64 -13.37 -0.30
CA ASP A 25 13.44 -12.27 0.23
C ASP A 25 12.58 -11.02 0.35
N LEU A 26 12.89 -10.17 1.34
CA LEU A 26 12.19 -8.90 1.55
C LEU A 26 13.10 -7.95 2.33
N THR A 27 13.22 -6.71 1.86
CA THR A 27 13.88 -5.63 2.61
C THR A 27 12.91 -4.47 2.79
N LEU A 28 12.76 -4.02 4.04
CA LEU A 28 11.90 -2.88 4.39
C LEU A 28 12.77 -1.79 5.01
N GLU A 29 12.63 -0.56 4.50
CA GLU A 29 13.45 0.58 4.89
C GLU A 29 12.57 1.73 5.40
N SER A 30 13.16 2.56 6.25
CA SER A 30 12.53 3.80 6.74
C SER A 30 12.21 4.74 5.58
N GLY A 31 11.01 5.35 5.60
CA GLY A 31 10.56 6.31 4.59
C GLY A 31 10.26 5.73 3.22
N LYS A 32 10.29 4.40 3.03
CA LYS A 32 9.98 3.72 1.77
C LYS A 32 8.67 2.96 1.83
N ILE A 33 7.96 2.93 0.70
CA ILE A 33 6.78 2.09 0.50
C ILE A 33 7.17 0.89 -0.34
N VAL A 34 7.09 -0.29 0.25
CA VAL A 34 7.20 -1.56 -0.46
C VAL A 34 5.82 -2.16 -0.61
N THR A 35 5.41 -2.46 -1.83
CA THR A 35 4.11 -3.08 -2.09
C THR A 35 4.26 -4.52 -2.52
N LEU A 36 3.56 -5.40 -1.80
CA LEU A 36 3.48 -6.82 -2.07
C LEU A 36 2.22 -7.12 -2.87
N ILE A 37 2.39 -7.60 -4.10
CA ILE A 37 1.31 -8.00 -4.98
C ILE A 37 1.38 -9.49 -5.29
N GLY A 38 0.29 -10.06 -5.78
CA GLY A 38 0.23 -11.47 -6.17
C GLY A 38 -1.21 -12.02 -6.15
N PRO A 39 -1.46 -13.14 -6.80
CA PRO A 39 -2.79 -13.77 -6.82
C PRO A 39 -3.24 -14.22 -5.42
N ASN A 40 -4.51 -14.60 -5.32
CA ASN A 40 -5.02 -15.22 -4.11
C ASN A 40 -4.31 -16.56 -3.87
N GLY A 41 -3.90 -16.80 -2.63
CA GLY A 41 -3.11 -18.00 -2.29
C GLY A 41 -1.61 -17.90 -2.56
N ALA A 42 -1.11 -16.79 -3.08
CA ALA A 42 0.31 -16.55 -3.36
C ALA A 42 1.23 -16.54 -2.12
N GLY A 43 0.66 -16.49 -0.91
CA GLY A 43 1.44 -16.45 0.33
C GLY A 43 1.61 -15.05 0.94
N LYS A 44 0.98 -14.00 0.39
CA LYS A 44 1.11 -12.60 0.86
C LYS A 44 0.86 -12.46 2.36
N THR A 45 -0.30 -12.89 2.84
CA THR A 45 -0.64 -12.84 4.28
C THR A 45 0.29 -13.70 5.12
N THR A 46 0.81 -14.80 4.57
CA THR A 46 1.80 -15.65 5.25
C THR A 46 3.13 -14.92 5.42
N LEU A 47 3.61 -14.24 4.37
CA LEU A 47 4.82 -13.40 4.43
C LEU A 47 4.65 -12.26 5.42
N VAL A 48 3.53 -11.55 5.39
CA VAL A 48 3.18 -10.50 6.37
C VAL A 48 3.23 -11.06 7.80
N ARG A 49 2.56 -12.18 8.07
CA ARG A 49 2.55 -12.79 9.41
C ARG A 49 3.93 -13.25 9.87
N ALA A 50 4.77 -13.75 8.96
CA ALA A 50 6.15 -14.10 9.25
C ALA A 50 6.97 -12.86 9.64
N VAL A 51 6.89 -11.80 8.85
CA VAL A 51 7.56 -10.51 9.10
C VAL A 51 7.13 -9.91 10.45
N LEU A 52 5.84 -9.99 10.78
CA LEU A 52 5.31 -9.54 12.07
C LEU A 52 5.79 -10.43 13.24
N GLY A 53 6.26 -11.65 12.97
CA GLY A 53 6.59 -12.64 14.00
C GLY A 53 5.36 -13.36 14.58
N LEU A 54 4.24 -13.32 13.87
CA LEU A 54 3.00 -13.99 14.25
C LEU A 54 2.99 -15.49 13.89
N ILE A 55 3.89 -15.89 13.00
CA ILE A 55 4.14 -17.31 12.68
C ILE A 55 5.64 -17.55 12.63
N LYS A 56 6.02 -18.80 12.95
CA LYS A 56 7.39 -19.26 12.80
C LYS A 56 7.66 -19.61 11.32
N VAL A 57 8.81 -19.20 10.81
CA VAL A 57 9.34 -19.65 9.52
C VAL A 57 10.02 -21.01 9.70
N ASP A 58 9.96 -21.83 8.65
CA ASP A 58 10.58 -23.16 8.65
C ASP A 58 12.01 -23.08 8.09
N GLU A 59 12.27 -22.11 7.19
CA GLU A 59 13.58 -21.85 6.59
C GLU A 59 13.85 -20.35 6.53
N GLY A 60 15.15 -20.00 6.46
CA GLY A 60 15.60 -18.60 6.37
C GLY A 60 15.61 -17.85 7.69
N GLU A 61 15.81 -16.55 7.61
CA GLU A 61 15.95 -15.68 8.77
C GLU A 61 15.25 -14.33 8.56
N ILE A 62 14.82 -13.73 9.66
CA ILE A 62 14.27 -12.36 9.70
C ILE A 62 15.07 -11.55 10.69
N ILE A 63 15.79 -10.56 10.20
CA ILE A 63 16.57 -9.61 10.99
C ILE A 63 15.74 -8.34 11.12
N LYS A 64 15.49 -7.88 12.34
CA LYS A 64 14.76 -6.65 12.65
C LYS A 64 15.68 -5.64 13.29
N ALA A 65 15.48 -4.36 12.98
CA ALA A 65 16.18 -3.28 13.67
C ALA A 65 15.88 -3.33 15.18
N PRO A 66 16.82 -2.91 16.04
CA PRO A 66 16.57 -2.81 17.50
C PRO A 66 15.36 -1.91 17.77
N ASP A 67 14.60 -2.24 18.79
CA ASP A 67 13.43 -1.48 19.26
C ASP A 67 12.40 -1.14 18.18
N LEU A 68 12.36 -1.92 17.10
CA LEU A 68 11.44 -1.72 15.98
C LEU A 68 9.98 -1.77 16.44
N ARG A 69 9.27 -0.67 16.29
CA ARG A 69 7.84 -0.57 16.54
C ARG A 69 7.08 -0.75 15.24
N ILE A 70 6.16 -1.71 15.22
CA ILE A 70 5.34 -2.02 14.05
C ILE A 70 3.88 -1.67 14.34
N GLY A 71 3.28 -0.88 13.48
CA GLY A 71 1.83 -0.68 13.40
C GLY A 71 1.24 -1.64 12.36
N TYR A 72 0.29 -2.47 12.77
CA TYR A 72 -0.33 -3.44 11.87
C TYR A 72 -1.82 -3.17 11.68
N MET A 73 -2.23 -3.12 10.44
CA MET A 73 -3.60 -3.03 9.99
C MET A 73 -3.95 -4.31 9.22
N PRO A 74 -4.75 -5.22 9.80
CA PRO A 74 -5.13 -6.48 9.16
C PRO A 74 -6.19 -6.27 8.07
N GLN A 75 -6.23 -7.16 7.09
CA GLN A 75 -7.21 -7.17 6.00
C GLN A 75 -8.66 -7.18 6.51
N LYS A 76 -8.94 -7.98 7.53
CA LYS A 76 -10.28 -8.10 8.14
C LYS A 76 -10.18 -8.04 9.64
N LEU A 77 -11.06 -7.23 10.22
CA LEU A 77 -11.31 -7.23 11.65
C LEU A 77 -12.73 -7.77 11.86
N HIS A 78 -12.82 -8.93 12.51
CA HIS A 78 -14.11 -9.49 12.88
C HIS A 78 -14.48 -9.01 14.28
N ILE A 79 -15.50 -8.17 14.35
CA ILE A 79 -16.07 -7.70 15.60
C ILE A 79 -17.49 -8.30 15.67
N ASP A 80 -17.75 -9.06 16.73
CA ASP A 80 -19.08 -9.63 16.94
C ASP A 80 -20.12 -8.50 17.04
N ALA A 81 -21.23 -8.63 16.30
CA ALA A 81 -22.26 -7.62 16.25
C ALA A 81 -22.92 -7.34 17.60
N SER A 82 -22.87 -8.31 18.52
CA SER A 82 -23.39 -8.18 19.88
C SER A 82 -22.47 -7.41 20.83
N LEU A 83 -21.21 -7.19 20.45
CA LEU A 83 -20.22 -6.51 21.30
C LEU A 83 -20.42 -4.97 21.22
N PRO A 84 -20.82 -4.28 22.30
CA PRO A 84 -20.98 -2.82 22.32
C PRO A 84 -19.60 -2.14 22.35
N LEU A 85 -18.94 -2.03 21.18
CA LEU A 85 -17.58 -1.51 21.06
C LEU A 85 -17.60 -0.18 20.32
N THR A 86 -17.34 0.92 21.04
CA THR A 86 -17.14 2.23 20.41
C THR A 86 -15.74 2.37 19.82
N VAL A 87 -15.57 3.33 18.90
CA VAL A 87 -14.24 3.68 18.33
C VAL A 87 -13.25 4.01 19.44
N ALA A 88 -13.65 4.85 20.43
CA ALA A 88 -12.81 5.18 21.58
C ALA A 88 -12.31 3.92 22.29
N ARG A 89 -13.21 3.00 22.60
CA ARG A 89 -12.85 1.76 23.29
C ARG A 89 -11.97 0.87 22.44
N PHE A 90 -12.26 0.79 21.14
CA PHE A 90 -11.45 0.02 20.20
C PHE A 90 -10.00 0.54 20.10
N LEU A 91 -9.83 1.86 20.02
CA LEU A 91 -8.49 2.47 20.00
C LEU A 91 -7.73 2.21 21.31
N ALA A 92 -8.41 2.30 22.46
CA ALA A 92 -7.83 2.04 23.78
C ALA A 92 -7.36 0.58 23.94
N LEU A 93 -7.99 -0.40 23.28
CA LEU A 93 -7.56 -1.81 23.27
C LEU A 93 -6.20 -2.02 22.55
N GLY A 94 -5.73 -1.03 21.79
CA GLY A 94 -4.40 -1.05 21.15
C GLY A 94 -3.23 -0.95 22.12
N GLY A 95 -3.48 -0.75 23.41
CA GLY A 95 -2.48 -0.53 24.45
C GLY A 95 -2.16 0.95 24.66
N LYS A 96 -1.12 1.24 25.44
CA LYS A 96 -0.74 2.64 25.74
C LYS A 96 -0.31 3.36 24.46
N ALA A 97 -0.99 4.45 24.13
CA ALA A 97 -0.59 5.34 23.05
C ALA A 97 0.78 5.96 23.32
N ARG A 98 1.59 6.11 22.28
CA ARG A 98 2.91 6.75 22.32
C ARG A 98 2.91 8.15 21.72
N VAL A 99 1.79 8.51 21.08
CA VAL A 99 1.54 9.80 20.45
C VAL A 99 0.22 10.36 20.96
N ASP A 100 0.01 11.66 20.75
CA ASP A 100 -1.25 12.30 21.13
C ASP A 100 -2.41 11.72 20.32
N LEU A 101 -3.45 11.31 21.03
CA LEU A 101 -4.67 10.79 20.42
C LEU A 101 -5.34 11.83 19.52
N ALA A 102 -5.38 13.10 19.96
CA ALA A 102 -6.04 14.17 19.20
C ALA A 102 -5.36 14.38 17.85
N GLU A 103 -4.02 14.37 17.81
CA GLU A 103 -3.24 14.44 16.56
C GLU A 103 -3.62 13.31 15.59
N ILE A 104 -3.75 12.08 16.10
CA ILE A 104 -4.08 10.93 15.26
C ILE A 104 -5.52 10.99 14.76
N LEU A 105 -6.48 11.43 15.60
CA LEU A 105 -7.88 11.57 15.22
C LEU A 105 -8.03 12.60 14.09
N GLU A 106 -7.38 13.75 14.20
CA GLU A 106 -7.35 14.78 13.18
C GLU A 106 -6.70 14.29 11.88
N LEU A 107 -5.50 13.70 11.99
CA LEU A 107 -4.75 13.19 10.83
C LEU A 107 -5.54 12.16 10.03
N THR A 108 -6.27 11.28 10.71
CA THR A 108 -7.06 10.22 10.06
C THR A 108 -8.50 10.64 9.76
N GLY A 109 -8.94 11.82 10.23
CA GLY A 109 -10.27 12.38 10.00
C GLY A 109 -11.38 11.58 10.68
N ILE A 110 -11.13 11.04 11.88
CA ILE A 110 -12.08 10.21 12.64
C ILE A 110 -12.54 10.86 13.97
N ASP A 111 -12.22 12.13 14.17
CA ASP A 111 -12.57 12.90 15.38
C ASP A 111 -14.05 12.80 15.72
N LYS A 112 -14.94 12.91 14.72
CA LYS A 112 -16.39 12.82 14.87
C LYS A 112 -16.92 11.41 15.12
N LEU A 113 -16.10 10.39 14.87
CA LEU A 113 -16.49 8.99 14.98
C LEU A 113 -16.18 8.39 16.36
N ILE A 114 -15.48 9.11 17.22
CA ILE A 114 -14.91 8.58 18.47
C ILE A 114 -15.92 7.88 19.39
N ASN A 115 -17.15 8.37 19.42
CA ASN A 115 -18.23 7.82 20.25
C ASN A 115 -19.14 6.86 19.48
N MET A 116 -18.93 6.67 18.17
CA MET A 116 -19.75 5.78 17.37
C MET A 116 -19.43 4.31 17.64
N PRO A 117 -20.42 3.40 17.56
CA PRO A 117 -20.17 1.97 17.56
C PRO A 117 -19.36 1.56 16.32
N MET A 118 -18.38 0.66 16.49
CA MET A 118 -17.57 0.14 15.36
C MET A 118 -18.44 -0.50 14.27
N GLN A 119 -19.56 -1.13 14.65
CA GLN A 119 -20.49 -1.81 13.73
C GLN A 119 -21.29 -0.85 12.84
N SER A 120 -21.38 0.43 13.19
CA SER A 120 -22.13 1.44 12.42
C SER A 120 -21.26 2.19 11.40
N LEU A 121 -19.96 1.90 11.38
CA LEU A 121 -19.03 2.57 10.48
C LEU A 121 -19.14 2.04 9.05
N SER A 122 -19.00 2.93 8.08
CA SER A 122 -18.77 2.57 6.69
C SER A 122 -17.42 1.83 6.52
N GLY A 123 -17.21 1.18 5.36
CA GLY A 123 -15.93 0.53 5.06
C GLY A 123 -14.75 1.50 5.16
N GLY A 124 -14.85 2.69 4.57
CA GLY A 124 -13.80 3.71 4.60
C GLY A 124 -13.52 4.25 6.01
N GLU A 125 -14.57 4.49 6.81
CA GLU A 125 -14.43 4.92 8.21
C GLU A 125 -13.75 3.83 9.04
N THR A 126 -14.13 2.57 8.85
CA THR A 126 -13.49 1.42 9.51
C THR A 126 -12.00 1.36 9.19
N GLN A 127 -11.61 1.52 7.91
CA GLN A 127 -10.22 1.50 7.51
C GLN A 127 -9.41 2.66 8.13
N ARG A 128 -9.98 3.86 8.20
CA ARG A 128 -9.35 5.01 8.88
C ARG A 128 -9.18 4.78 10.38
N VAL A 129 -10.14 4.16 11.04
CA VAL A 129 -10.05 3.78 12.47
C VAL A 129 -8.97 2.71 12.69
N LEU A 130 -8.86 1.71 11.80
CA LEU A 130 -7.80 0.69 11.86
C LEU A 130 -6.41 1.33 11.67
N LEU A 131 -6.28 2.25 10.72
CA LEU A 131 -5.05 3.00 10.49
C LEU A 131 -4.68 3.85 11.70
N ALA A 132 -5.64 4.58 12.28
CA ALA A 132 -5.45 5.36 13.50
C ALA A 132 -4.91 4.48 14.64
N ARG A 133 -5.48 3.31 14.86
CA ARG A 133 -5.02 2.35 15.87
C ARG A 133 -3.58 1.91 15.65
N ALA A 134 -3.19 1.66 14.38
CA ALA A 134 -1.81 1.30 14.03
C ALA A 134 -0.83 2.45 14.34
N LEU A 135 -1.25 3.71 14.06
CA LEU A 135 -0.45 4.92 14.28
C LEU A 135 -0.25 5.28 15.75
N LEU A 136 -1.20 4.96 16.64
CA LEU A 136 -1.10 5.24 18.09
C LEU A 136 0.12 4.58 18.74
N ARG A 137 0.73 3.59 18.11
CA ARG A 137 1.96 2.93 18.59
C ARG A 137 3.23 3.68 18.19
N ASP A 138 3.14 4.79 17.46
CA ASP A 138 4.26 5.53 16.88
C ASP A 138 5.20 4.61 16.10
N PRO A 139 4.71 3.97 15.04
CA PRO A 139 5.45 2.91 14.36
C PRO A 139 6.62 3.45 13.53
N HIS A 140 7.74 2.71 13.54
CA HIS A 140 8.82 2.86 12.56
C HIS A 140 8.45 2.19 11.22
N LEU A 141 7.59 1.17 11.28
CA LEU A 141 7.08 0.43 10.14
C LEU A 141 5.56 0.25 10.25
N LEU A 142 4.84 0.68 9.21
CA LEU A 142 3.42 0.36 9.01
C LEU A 142 3.31 -0.87 8.11
N VAL A 143 2.51 -1.84 8.53
CA VAL A 143 2.14 -3.01 7.73
C VAL A 143 0.65 -2.97 7.49
N LEU A 144 0.24 -2.81 6.23
CA LEU A 144 -1.14 -2.57 5.81
C LEU A 144 -1.57 -3.71 4.87
N ASP A 145 -2.43 -4.58 5.36
CA ASP A 145 -2.90 -5.75 4.61
C ASP A 145 -4.26 -5.42 3.95
N GLU A 146 -4.25 -5.13 2.65
CA GLU A 146 -5.41 -4.71 1.84
C GLU A 146 -6.21 -3.53 2.45
N PRO A 147 -5.58 -2.37 2.71
CA PRO A 147 -6.18 -1.28 3.48
C PRO A 147 -7.40 -0.63 2.84
N VAL A 148 -7.63 -0.84 1.54
CA VAL A 148 -8.76 -0.25 0.79
C VAL A 148 -9.91 -1.22 0.56
N GLN A 149 -9.85 -2.43 1.13
CA GLN A 149 -10.92 -3.41 0.95
C GLN A 149 -12.26 -2.91 1.49
N GLY A 150 -13.30 -2.93 0.66
CA GLY A 150 -14.64 -2.45 1.03
C GLY A 150 -14.80 -0.93 1.05
N VAL A 151 -13.85 -0.21 0.46
CA VAL A 151 -13.87 1.26 0.29
C VAL A 151 -14.22 1.58 -1.17
N ASP A 152 -15.03 2.60 -1.40
CA ASP A 152 -15.35 3.09 -2.75
C ASP A 152 -14.12 3.73 -3.42
N VAL A 153 -14.14 3.90 -4.73
CA VAL A 153 -12.99 4.36 -5.53
C VAL A 153 -12.44 5.70 -5.04
N THR A 154 -13.32 6.64 -4.69
CA THR A 154 -12.92 7.96 -4.17
C THR A 154 -12.24 7.84 -2.82
N GLY A 155 -12.79 7.03 -1.92
CA GLY A 155 -12.21 6.75 -0.60
C GLY A 155 -10.88 6.01 -0.67
N GLN A 156 -10.71 5.11 -1.65
CA GLN A 156 -9.44 4.41 -1.89
C GLN A 156 -8.32 5.41 -2.20
N SER A 157 -8.54 6.30 -3.16
CA SER A 157 -7.56 7.34 -3.53
C SER A 157 -7.20 8.24 -2.34
N ALA A 158 -8.21 8.65 -1.55
CA ALA A 158 -8.00 9.46 -0.36
C ALA A 158 -7.21 8.71 0.72
N LEU A 159 -7.43 7.40 0.89
CA LEU A 159 -6.71 6.59 1.88
C LEU A 159 -5.24 6.37 1.47
N TYR A 160 -4.95 6.12 0.18
CA TYR A 160 -3.57 6.03 -0.31
C TYR A 160 -2.82 7.37 -0.19
N ALA A 161 -3.48 8.49 -0.47
CA ALA A 161 -2.92 9.82 -0.26
C ALA A 161 -2.57 10.04 1.22
N LEU A 162 -3.45 9.66 2.14
CA LEU A 162 -3.23 9.73 3.58
C LEU A 162 -2.04 8.84 4.02
N ILE A 163 -1.95 7.61 3.52
CA ILE A 163 -0.82 6.70 3.83
C ILE A 163 0.50 7.34 3.38
N ASN A 164 0.54 7.92 2.18
CA ASN A 164 1.74 8.60 1.67
C ASN A 164 2.09 9.84 2.50
N GLU A 165 1.11 10.62 2.94
CA GLU A 165 1.30 11.75 3.84
C GLU A 165 1.90 11.32 5.18
N ILE A 166 1.35 10.26 5.79
CA ILE A 166 1.85 9.66 7.03
C ILE A 166 3.31 9.23 6.86
N ARG A 167 3.62 8.49 5.78
CA ARG A 167 4.98 8.06 5.46
C ARG A 167 5.95 9.25 5.42
N LYS A 168 5.56 10.34 4.72
CA LYS A 168 6.39 11.54 4.58
C LYS A 168 6.57 12.29 5.90
N ARG A 169 5.49 12.48 6.66
CA ARG A 169 5.53 13.23 7.94
C ARG A 169 6.30 12.49 9.02
N ARG A 170 6.10 11.16 9.12
CA ARG A 170 6.67 10.33 10.20
C ARG A 170 7.93 9.60 9.80
N GLN A 171 8.36 9.70 8.51
CA GLN A 171 9.50 8.97 7.96
C GLN A 171 9.46 7.45 8.26
N CYS A 172 8.27 6.89 8.44
CA CYS A 172 8.08 5.47 8.68
C CYS A 172 8.16 4.67 7.37
N GLY A 173 8.69 3.44 7.43
CA GLY A 173 8.55 2.48 6.33
C GLY A 173 7.11 2.00 6.21
N VAL A 174 6.70 1.57 5.02
CA VAL A 174 5.37 0.99 4.77
C VAL A 174 5.51 -0.30 3.99
N LEU A 175 4.97 -1.39 4.52
CA LEU A 175 4.69 -2.61 3.77
C LEU A 175 3.20 -2.63 3.45
N LEU A 176 2.87 -2.50 2.17
CA LEU A 176 1.51 -2.49 1.67
C LEU A 176 1.21 -3.80 0.95
N VAL A 177 0.15 -4.50 1.30
CA VAL A 177 -0.38 -5.62 0.51
C VAL A 177 -1.58 -5.11 -0.27
N SER A 178 -1.56 -5.27 -1.58
CA SER A 178 -2.67 -4.85 -2.45
C SER A 178 -2.84 -5.80 -3.63
N HIS A 179 -4.04 -5.88 -4.13
CA HIS A 179 -4.37 -6.47 -5.42
C HIS A 179 -4.74 -5.39 -6.46
N ASP A 180 -4.87 -4.14 -6.04
CA ASP A 180 -5.14 -3.01 -6.93
C ASP A 180 -3.83 -2.37 -7.39
N LEU A 181 -3.46 -2.68 -8.63
CA LEU A 181 -2.18 -2.28 -9.21
C LEU A 181 -2.14 -0.81 -9.61
N HIS A 182 -3.27 -0.26 -10.07
CA HIS A 182 -3.29 1.10 -10.64
C HIS A 182 -3.04 2.18 -9.58
N LEU A 183 -3.69 2.06 -8.43
CA LEU A 183 -3.55 3.03 -7.32
C LEU A 183 -2.21 2.88 -6.58
N VAL A 184 -1.71 1.65 -6.51
CA VAL A 184 -0.47 1.34 -5.79
C VAL A 184 0.76 1.86 -6.54
N MET A 185 0.79 1.74 -7.87
CA MET A 185 1.94 2.13 -8.69
C MET A 185 2.34 3.60 -8.53
N ALA A 186 1.37 4.49 -8.30
CA ALA A 186 1.64 5.93 -8.18
C ALA A 186 2.36 6.34 -6.88
N THR A 187 2.32 5.51 -5.84
CA THR A 187 2.82 5.87 -4.50
C THR A 187 3.90 4.94 -3.97
N THR A 188 4.22 3.87 -4.69
CA THR A 188 5.14 2.80 -4.26
C THR A 188 6.57 3.06 -4.74
N ASP A 189 7.55 2.86 -3.87
CA ASP A 189 8.97 2.91 -4.23
C ASP A 189 9.44 1.57 -4.82
N THR A 190 8.96 0.44 -4.28
CA THR A 190 9.32 -0.91 -4.74
C THR A 190 8.10 -1.82 -4.76
N VAL A 191 7.91 -2.54 -5.83
CA VAL A 191 6.89 -3.59 -5.97
C VAL A 191 7.56 -4.95 -5.88
N ILE A 192 6.96 -5.87 -5.14
CA ILE A 192 7.36 -7.28 -5.04
C ILE A 192 6.19 -8.14 -5.50
N CYS A 193 6.42 -8.93 -6.54
CA CYS A 193 5.46 -9.90 -7.04
C CYS A 193 5.68 -11.24 -6.35
N LEU A 194 4.66 -11.73 -5.67
CA LEU A 194 4.71 -12.99 -4.95
C LEU A 194 3.78 -14.04 -5.58
N ASN A 195 4.35 -15.22 -5.79
CA ASN A 195 3.58 -16.44 -6.09
C ASN A 195 4.29 -17.64 -5.45
N GLN A 196 4.14 -17.80 -4.12
CA GLN A 196 4.88 -18.70 -3.25
C GLN A 196 6.39 -18.35 -3.14
N HIS A 197 6.98 -17.75 -4.15
CA HIS A 197 8.32 -17.16 -4.18
C HIS A 197 8.24 -15.75 -4.76
N VAL A 198 9.29 -14.96 -4.62
CA VAL A 198 9.40 -13.65 -5.27
C VAL A 198 9.68 -13.88 -6.75
N CYS A 199 8.70 -13.55 -7.61
CA CYS A 199 8.79 -13.73 -9.07
C CYS A 199 9.46 -12.55 -9.75
N CYS A 200 9.20 -11.33 -9.27
CA CYS A 200 9.79 -10.10 -9.75
C CYS A 200 9.83 -9.06 -8.63
N GLU A 201 10.79 -8.16 -8.67
CA GLU A 201 10.96 -7.07 -7.73
C GLU A 201 11.59 -5.87 -8.43
N GLY A 202 11.15 -4.66 -8.13
CA GLY A 202 11.73 -3.44 -8.68
C GLY A 202 10.83 -2.23 -8.57
N HIS A 203 11.25 -1.15 -9.23
CA HIS A 203 10.42 0.05 -9.38
C HIS A 203 9.15 -0.28 -10.19
N PRO A 204 7.98 0.34 -9.88
CA PRO A 204 6.72 0.06 -10.57
C PRO A 204 6.82 -0.03 -12.10
N GLU A 205 7.50 0.94 -12.74
CA GLU A 205 7.69 0.97 -14.20
C GLU A 205 8.47 -0.23 -14.76
N GLN A 206 9.40 -0.77 -13.99
CA GLN A 206 10.19 -1.95 -14.39
C GLN A 206 9.36 -3.22 -14.25
N VAL A 207 8.65 -3.33 -13.13
CA VAL A 207 7.82 -4.51 -12.80
C VAL A 207 6.67 -4.67 -13.80
N THR A 208 6.01 -3.60 -14.23
CA THR A 208 4.91 -3.68 -15.22
C THR A 208 5.33 -4.25 -16.56
N ASN A 209 6.61 -4.17 -16.90
CA ASN A 209 7.18 -4.72 -18.14
C ASN A 209 7.87 -6.08 -17.93
N ASP A 210 7.90 -6.59 -16.69
CA ASP A 210 8.53 -7.89 -16.39
C ASP A 210 7.66 -9.05 -16.91
N PRO A 211 8.24 -10.02 -17.65
CA PRO A 211 7.51 -11.18 -18.15
C PRO A 211 6.82 -11.99 -17.07
N ALA A 212 7.40 -12.09 -15.85
CA ALA A 212 6.79 -12.80 -14.74
C ALA A 212 5.54 -12.07 -14.21
N TYR A 213 5.56 -10.74 -14.19
CA TYR A 213 4.40 -9.92 -13.87
C TYR A 213 3.28 -10.11 -14.91
N LEU A 214 3.62 -10.04 -16.20
CA LEU A 214 2.67 -10.23 -17.29
C LEU A 214 2.07 -11.64 -17.28
N ALA A 215 2.83 -12.67 -16.94
CA ALA A 215 2.32 -14.03 -16.78
C ALA A 215 1.34 -14.17 -15.60
N LEU A 216 1.56 -13.41 -14.50
CA LEU A 216 0.67 -13.47 -13.33
C LEU A 216 -0.62 -12.68 -13.49
N PHE A 217 -0.58 -11.57 -14.22
CA PHE A 217 -1.67 -10.58 -14.27
C PHE A 217 -2.18 -10.28 -15.68
N GLY A 218 -1.48 -10.70 -16.74
CA GLY A 218 -1.79 -10.36 -18.13
C GLY A 218 -3.14 -10.86 -18.61
N GLU A 219 -3.59 -12.05 -18.17
CA GLU A 219 -4.91 -12.59 -18.50
C GLU A 219 -6.05 -11.77 -17.87
N VAL A 220 -5.83 -11.18 -16.69
CA VAL A 220 -6.81 -10.32 -15.99
C VAL A 220 -6.95 -8.96 -16.68
N LEU A 221 -5.92 -8.53 -17.41
CA LEU A 221 -5.89 -7.26 -18.11
C LEU A 221 -6.41 -7.31 -19.55
N GLY A 222 -6.94 -8.48 -20.00
CA GLY A 222 -7.54 -8.66 -21.32
C GLY A 222 -6.52 -8.50 -22.46
N ALA A 223 -5.67 -9.51 -22.64
CA ALA A 223 -4.58 -9.51 -23.61
C ALA A 223 -5.06 -9.52 -25.07
N THR A 224 -5.33 -8.34 -25.64
CA THR A 224 -5.29 -8.13 -27.09
C THR A 224 -4.37 -6.98 -27.50
N ASN A 225 -3.78 -6.26 -26.54
CA ASN A 225 -2.67 -5.29 -26.71
C ASN A 225 -1.92 -5.17 -25.38
N PRO A 226 -0.58 -4.93 -25.38
CA PRO A 226 0.11 -4.65 -24.13
C PRO A 226 -0.61 -3.48 -23.44
N PRO A 227 -1.00 -3.62 -22.17
CA PRO A 227 -1.72 -2.56 -21.49
C PRO A 227 -0.78 -1.35 -21.45
N GLN A 228 -1.14 -0.30 -22.16
CA GLN A 228 -0.61 1.02 -21.86
C GLN A 228 -1.13 1.37 -20.47
N VAL A 229 -0.37 1.04 -19.46
CA VAL A 229 -0.59 1.57 -18.11
C VAL A 229 -0.50 3.08 -18.26
N ALA A 230 -1.64 3.76 -18.24
CA ALA A 230 -1.66 5.21 -18.21
C ALA A 230 -1.07 5.63 -16.87
N ILE A 231 0.24 5.82 -16.84
CA ILE A 231 0.92 6.46 -15.73
C ILE A 231 0.47 7.92 -15.78
N TYR A 232 -0.50 8.28 -14.97
CA TYR A 232 -0.87 9.66 -14.75
C TYR A 232 0.26 10.35 -13.98
N THR A 233 1.33 10.72 -14.70
CA THR A 233 2.24 11.74 -14.22
C THR A 233 1.51 13.07 -14.37
N HIS A 234 1.02 13.62 -13.28
CA HIS A 234 0.56 15.00 -13.24
C HIS A 234 1.75 15.92 -13.47
N HIS A 235 2.08 16.23 -14.72
CA HIS A 235 2.85 17.42 -15.04
C HIS A 235 1.92 18.61 -14.91
N HIS A 236 2.09 19.39 -13.87
CA HIS A 236 1.43 20.69 -13.76
C HIS A 236 2.14 21.68 -14.69
N ASP A 237 1.66 21.81 -15.92
CA ASP A 237 2.13 22.81 -16.91
C ASP A 237 1.57 24.21 -16.65
N HIS A 238 1.15 24.51 -15.43
CA HIS A 238 0.61 25.82 -15.09
C HIS A 238 1.16 26.31 -13.74
N GLN A 239 1.38 27.62 -13.64
CA GLN A 239 1.75 28.29 -12.41
C GLN A 239 0.51 28.95 -11.79
N HIS A 240 0.44 28.96 -10.46
CA HIS A 240 -0.59 29.68 -9.72
C HIS A 240 -0.04 31.01 -9.22
N ASP A 241 -0.89 32.06 -9.21
CA ASP A 241 -0.57 33.32 -8.55
C ASP A 241 -0.67 33.19 -7.00
N ALA A 242 -0.31 34.25 -6.28
CA ALA A 242 -0.37 34.28 -4.81
C ALA A 242 -1.79 34.11 -4.22
N HIS A 243 -2.83 34.07 -5.07
CA HIS A 243 -4.23 33.90 -4.71
C HIS A 243 -4.83 32.58 -5.21
N GLY A 244 -3.99 31.67 -5.76
CA GLY A 244 -4.40 30.33 -6.20
C GLY A 244 -5.02 30.26 -7.58
N ASN A 245 -5.00 31.33 -8.41
CA ASN A 245 -5.55 31.34 -9.77
C ASN A 245 -4.52 30.85 -10.78
N VAL A 246 -4.97 30.09 -11.79
CA VAL A 246 -4.11 29.55 -12.85
C VAL A 246 -3.63 30.67 -13.78
N ILE A 247 -2.30 30.87 -13.87
CA ILE A 247 -1.69 31.79 -14.83
C ILE A 247 -1.56 31.06 -16.19
N LYS A 248 -2.30 31.51 -17.21
CA LYS A 248 -2.14 30.98 -18.58
C LYS A 248 -0.86 31.57 -19.19
N THR A 249 0.19 30.76 -19.30
CA THR A 249 1.35 31.11 -20.14
C THR A 249 0.99 30.92 -21.60
N LYS A 250 1.33 31.91 -22.46
CA LYS A 250 1.09 31.85 -23.91
C LYS A 250 1.83 30.64 -24.51
N PRO A 251 1.20 29.84 -25.38
CA PRO A 251 1.88 28.72 -26.03
C PRO A 251 2.97 29.24 -27.00
N GLY A 252 4.20 28.79 -26.78
CA GLY A 252 5.28 28.92 -27.75
C GLY A 252 4.97 28.08 -29.00
N ALA A 253 5.27 28.62 -30.19
CA ALA A 253 4.99 28.02 -31.47
C ALA A 253 5.60 26.61 -31.60
N HIS A 254 4.76 25.59 -31.74
CA HIS A 254 5.18 24.26 -32.16
C HIS A 254 5.35 24.20 -33.66
N VAL A 255 6.57 23.89 -34.11
CA VAL A 255 6.87 23.55 -35.51
C VAL A 255 6.34 22.14 -35.77
N HIS A 256 5.27 22.03 -36.54
CA HIS A 256 4.79 20.75 -37.06
C HIS A 256 5.70 20.28 -38.19
N THR A 257 6.48 19.20 -37.99
CA THR A 257 7.03 18.43 -39.10
C THR A 257 5.94 17.50 -39.62
N SER A 258 5.44 17.83 -40.82
CA SER A 258 4.49 17.03 -41.58
C SER A 258 5.15 15.77 -42.12
N SER A 259 4.67 14.60 -41.70
CA SER A 259 4.79 13.35 -42.48
C SER A 259 3.89 12.27 -41.86
N CYS A 260 2.64 12.22 -42.30
CA CYS A 260 1.83 11.01 -42.30
C CYS A 260 0.93 11.06 -43.54
N GLY A 261 1.34 10.28 -44.54
CA GLY A 261 0.51 10.03 -45.72
C GLY A 261 -0.67 9.14 -45.38
N HIS A 262 -1.86 9.59 -45.72
CA HIS A 262 -3.04 8.75 -45.80
C HIS A 262 -3.27 8.38 -47.24
N ASP A 263 -3.08 7.12 -47.60
CA ASP A 263 -3.63 6.58 -48.86
C ASP A 263 -5.04 6.04 -48.59
N HIS A 264 -6.02 6.67 -49.22
CA HIS A 264 -7.35 6.15 -49.44
C HIS A 264 -7.35 5.33 -50.71
N HIS A 265 -7.77 4.07 -50.68
CA HIS A 265 -8.32 3.37 -51.83
C HIS A 265 -9.59 2.59 -51.44
N ALA A 266 -10.65 2.99 -52.15
CA ALA A 266 -11.89 2.37 -52.64
C ALA A 266 -12.46 1.18 -51.83
#